data_0fdd54134a038810ec1ee45251a7dd3c
#
_entry.id   0fdd54134a038810ec1ee45251a7dd3c
#
_cell.length_a   1.000
_cell.length_b   1.000
_cell.length_c   1.000
_cell.angle_alpha   90.00
_cell.angle_beta   90.00
_cell.angle_gamma   90.00
#
_symmetry.space_group_name_H-M   'P 1'
#
loop_
_entity.id
_entity.type
_entity.pdbx_description
1 polymer ?
#
loop_
_entity_poly.entity_id
_entity_poly.type
_entity_poly.pdbx_seq_one_letter_code
_entity_poly.pdbx_strand_id
1 'polypeptide(L)'
;MALRMNELAPASGSKRNRLRVGRGASAGQGKTAGRGVKGQRARKSGFNKVGFEGGQTRLTRRLPKVGFRSAMKVTRAEVRLSELAKVEGTVVDLAALKAAGVVSVHAERAKVVLSGAITRAVTLKGIGATKGALAAIVAAGGSVDK
;
A
#
# COMPACT_ATOMS: atom_id res chain seq x y z
N MET A 1 11.21 -28.55 -26.40
CA MET A 1 12.65 -28.26 -26.19
C MET A 1 12.97 -28.38 -24.73
N ALA A 2 13.99 -29.15 -24.34
CA ALA A 2 14.42 -29.22 -22.95
C ALA A 2 15.25 -27.97 -22.61
N LEU A 3 14.82 -27.21 -21.61
CA LEU A 3 15.54 -26.04 -21.09
C LEU A 3 16.88 -26.49 -20.47
N ARG A 4 17.97 -25.92 -20.92
CA ARG A 4 19.30 -26.13 -20.34
C ARG A 4 19.53 -25.11 -19.22
N MET A 5 20.25 -25.48 -18.15
CA MET A 5 20.53 -24.60 -17.02
C MET A 5 21.28 -23.31 -17.41
N ASN A 6 22.11 -23.35 -18.43
CA ASN A 6 22.85 -22.18 -18.95
C ASN A 6 21.97 -21.23 -19.80
N GLU A 7 20.76 -21.64 -20.18
CA GLU A 7 19.79 -20.83 -20.93
C GLU A 7 18.82 -20.07 -20.01
N LEU A 8 18.86 -20.34 -18.70
CA LEU A 8 18.03 -19.67 -17.74
C LEU A 8 18.48 -18.21 -17.58
N ALA A 9 17.71 -17.32 -18.15
CA ALA A 9 17.91 -15.87 -18.03
C ALA A 9 16.61 -15.20 -17.55
N PRO A 10 16.72 -14.16 -16.73
CA PRO A 10 15.54 -13.40 -16.34
C PRO A 10 14.91 -12.73 -17.55
N ALA A 11 13.59 -12.53 -17.53
CA ALA A 11 12.87 -11.84 -18.57
C ALA A 11 13.50 -10.45 -18.87
N SER A 12 13.45 -10.02 -20.12
CA SER A 12 13.98 -8.72 -20.53
C SER A 12 13.38 -7.59 -19.69
N GLY A 13 14.23 -6.72 -19.12
CA GLY A 13 13.82 -5.63 -18.25
C GLY A 13 13.56 -5.99 -16.77
N SER A 14 13.53 -7.27 -16.39
CA SER A 14 13.33 -7.70 -14.99
C SER A 14 14.54 -7.46 -14.10
N LYS A 15 15.75 -7.39 -14.69
CA LYS A 15 16.99 -7.02 -13.99
C LYS A 15 17.61 -5.78 -14.61
N ARG A 16 17.84 -4.76 -13.78
CA ARG A 16 18.63 -3.59 -14.15
C ARG A 16 20.06 -3.79 -13.72
N ASN A 17 21.01 -3.55 -14.63
CA ASN A 17 22.43 -3.54 -14.31
C ASN A 17 22.71 -2.43 -13.27
N ARG A 18 23.28 -2.82 -12.15
CA ARG A 18 23.63 -1.88 -11.08
C ARG A 18 24.82 -1.03 -11.53
N LEU A 19 24.67 0.30 -11.41
CA LEU A 19 25.74 1.24 -11.67
C LEU A 19 26.93 0.96 -10.74
N ARG A 20 28.11 0.69 -11.32
CA ARG A 20 29.34 0.44 -10.60
C ARG A 20 30.19 1.72 -10.63
N VAL A 21 30.30 2.37 -9.47
CA VAL A 21 31.05 3.62 -9.31
C VAL A 21 32.45 3.37 -8.76
N GLY A 22 33.39 4.30 -9.00
CA GLY A 22 34.77 4.18 -8.52
C GLY A 22 35.57 3.04 -9.16
N ARG A 23 35.30 2.67 -10.41
CA ARG A 23 35.95 1.59 -11.14
C ARG A 23 36.76 2.10 -12.35
N GLY A 24 37.75 2.95 -12.06
CA GLY A 24 38.60 3.57 -13.06
C GLY A 24 38.06 4.86 -13.65
N ALA A 25 38.90 5.57 -14.39
CA ALA A 25 38.55 6.89 -14.92
C ALA A 25 37.55 6.83 -16.08
N SER A 26 37.60 5.77 -16.88
CA SER A 26 36.79 5.62 -18.12
C SER A 26 35.36 5.12 -17.88
N ALA A 27 35.00 4.74 -16.65
CA ALA A 27 33.64 4.26 -16.33
C ALA A 27 32.64 5.40 -16.00
N GLY A 28 32.99 6.64 -16.28
CA GLY A 28 32.13 7.83 -16.06
C GLY A 28 32.11 8.36 -14.64
N GLN A 29 32.07 7.53 -13.63
CA GLN A 29 32.12 7.91 -12.20
C GLN A 29 33.32 7.29 -11.48
N GLY A 30 34.50 7.52 -12.03
CA GLY A 30 35.81 7.14 -11.46
C GLY A 30 36.20 8.01 -10.27
N LYS A 31 37.38 7.76 -9.69
CA LYS A 31 38.02 8.52 -8.62
C LYS A 31 37.11 8.74 -7.40
N THR A 32 36.23 9.74 -7.44
CA THR A 32 35.38 10.17 -6.29
C THR A 32 33.98 9.56 -6.30
N ALA A 33 33.64 8.75 -7.30
CA ALA A 33 32.35 8.09 -7.43
C ALA A 33 31.11 9.06 -7.37
N GLY A 34 31.30 10.31 -7.86
CA GLY A 34 30.29 11.36 -7.82
C GLY A 34 30.10 12.04 -6.44
N ARG A 35 30.94 11.72 -5.43
CA ARG A 35 30.81 12.29 -4.08
C ARG A 35 31.58 13.59 -3.86
N GLY A 36 32.40 14.02 -4.81
CA GLY A 36 33.27 15.20 -4.67
C GLY A 36 34.52 14.88 -3.84
N VAL A 37 35.26 15.92 -3.43
CA VAL A 37 36.59 15.79 -2.82
C VAL A 37 36.53 15.64 -1.29
N LYS A 38 35.86 16.53 -0.60
CA LYS A 38 35.75 16.61 0.87
C LYS A 38 34.31 16.93 1.27
N GLY A 39 34.01 16.82 2.55
CA GLY A 39 32.71 17.12 3.11
C GLY A 39 32.01 15.92 3.73
N GLN A 40 30.97 16.17 4.48
CA GLN A 40 30.27 15.14 5.24
C GLN A 40 29.62 14.08 4.33
N ARG A 41 29.15 14.47 3.16
CA ARG A 41 28.54 13.55 2.15
C ARG A 41 29.55 12.61 1.50
N ALA A 42 30.83 12.99 1.44
CA ALA A 42 31.86 12.18 0.82
C ALA A 42 32.39 11.07 1.74
N ARG A 43 32.10 11.14 3.03
CA ARG A 43 32.61 10.18 4.03
C ARG A 43 31.73 8.92 4.12
N LYS A 44 32.34 7.83 4.62
CA LYS A 44 31.69 6.52 4.80
C LYS A 44 30.48 6.60 5.75
N SER A 45 30.55 7.41 6.78
CA SER A 45 29.50 7.62 7.78
C SER A 45 28.23 8.31 7.22
N GLY A 46 28.25 8.71 5.95
CA GLY A 46 27.15 9.40 5.32
C GLY A 46 26.94 10.80 5.87
N PHE A 47 25.85 11.41 5.41
CA PHE A 47 25.63 12.82 5.69
C PHE A 47 24.39 13.05 6.55
N ASN A 48 23.37 12.24 6.41
CA ASN A 48 22.06 12.85 6.62
C ASN A 48 21.49 12.58 8.01
N LYS A 49 21.64 13.54 8.87
CA LYS A 49 20.85 13.64 10.10
C LYS A 49 19.51 14.30 9.76
N VAL A 50 18.54 13.53 9.29
CA VAL A 50 17.19 14.02 9.03
C VAL A 50 16.63 14.69 10.29
N GLY A 51 16.12 15.92 10.16
CA GLY A 51 15.57 16.69 11.28
C GLY A 51 16.63 17.16 12.29
N PHE A 52 17.89 17.34 11.88
CA PHE A 52 18.90 17.99 12.73
C PHE A 52 18.61 19.49 12.87
N GLU A 53 18.52 19.98 14.08
CA GLU A 53 18.14 21.35 14.44
C GLU A 53 19.29 22.11 15.09
N GLY A 54 20.51 21.96 14.56
CA GLY A 54 21.68 22.73 15.04
C GLY A 54 22.14 22.41 16.46
N GLY A 55 21.73 21.28 17.05
CA GLY A 55 22.02 20.92 18.45
C GLY A 55 20.81 21.07 19.38
N GLN A 56 19.79 21.80 18.99
CA GLN A 56 18.51 21.86 19.71
C GLN A 56 17.84 20.47 19.68
N THR A 57 17.10 20.12 20.73
CA THR A 57 16.32 18.88 20.80
C THR A 57 15.34 18.81 19.64
N ARG A 58 15.43 17.78 18.82
CA ARG A 58 14.60 17.60 17.62
C ARG A 58 13.12 17.61 17.96
N LEU A 59 12.29 18.16 17.09
CA LEU A 59 10.84 18.18 17.24
C LEU A 59 10.26 16.79 17.52
N THR A 60 10.76 15.76 16.84
CA THR A 60 10.35 14.36 17.05
C THR A 60 10.61 13.83 18.46
N ARG A 61 11.55 14.44 19.21
CA ARG A 61 11.82 14.11 20.61
C ARG A 61 11.08 15.01 21.59
N ARG A 62 10.71 16.22 21.17
CA ARG A 62 9.92 17.15 21.99
C ARG A 62 8.45 16.75 22.07
N LEU A 63 7.93 16.13 21.00
CA LEU A 63 6.56 15.65 20.95
C LEU A 63 6.42 14.33 21.71
N PRO A 64 5.38 14.20 22.55
CA PRO A 64 5.10 12.93 23.22
C PRO A 64 4.73 11.84 22.21
N LYS A 65 5.12 10.60 22.47
CA LYS A 65 4.67 9.44 21.71
C LYS A 65 3.23 9.14 22.10
N VAL A 66 2.33 9.13 21.14
CA VAL A 66 0.90 8.90 21.35
C VAL A 66 0.42 7.71 20.52
N GLY A 67 -0.38 6.87 21.16
CA GLY A 67 -1.09 5.76 20.54
C GLY A 67 -0.21 4.56 20.21
N PHE A 68 -0.85 3.59 19.60
CA PHE A 68 -0.22 2.37 19.07
C PHE A 68 -0.79 2.03 17.69
N ARG A 69 -0.07 1.22 16.92
CA ARG A 69 -0.56 0.68 15.65
C ARG A 69 -1.13 -0.71 15.88
N SER A 70 -2.42 -0.86 15.67
CA SER A 70 -3.07 -2.17 15.72
C SER A 70 -2.76 -2.97 14.45
N ALA A 71 -2.16 -4.14 14.59
CA ALA A 71 -1.93 -5.06 13.47
C ALA A 71 -3.26 -5.53 12.86
N MET A 72 -4.29 -5.72 13.68
CA MET A 72 -5.62 -6.15 13.24
C MET A 72 -6.34 -5.13 12.36
N LYS A 73 -5.96 -3.85 12.41
CA LYS A 73 -6.56 -2.80 11.57
C LYS A 73 -6.29 -3.03 10.09
N VAL A 74 -5.17 -3.65 9.74
CA VAL A 74 -4.79 -3.92 8.34
C VAL A 74 -5.69 -4.99 7.70
N THR A 75 -6.15 -5.97 8.50
CA THR A 75 -6.97 -7.09 8.03
C THR A 75 -8.48 -6.80 8.02
N ARG A 76 -8.90 -5.66 8.58
CA ARG A 76 -10.32 -5.27 8.66
C ARG A 76 -10.56 -4.02 7.84
N ALA A 77 -11.63 -4.02 7.06
CA ALA A 77 -12.02 -2.88 6.23
C ALA A 77 -13.45 -2.44 6.52
N GLU A 78 -13.66 -1.13 6.49
CA GLU A 78 -14.98 -0.51 6.49
C GLU A 78 -15.32 -0.07 5.07
N VAL A 79 -16.54 -0.36 4.62
CA VAL A 79 -17.05 -0.02 3.29
C VAL A 79 -18.27 0.86 3.46
N ARG A 80 -18.33 1.98 2.77
CA ARG A 80 -19.49 2.86 2.78
C ARG A 80 -20.53 2.38 1.78
N LEU A 81 -21.81 2.63 2.02
CA LEU A 81 -22.89 2.31 1.06
C LEU A 81 -22.64 2.91 -0.32
N SER A 82 -22.18 4.15 -0.39
CA SER A 82 -21.85 4.82 -1.66
C SER A 82 -20.71 4.14 -2.43
N GLU A 83 -19.81 3.44 -1.75
CA GLU A 83 -18.68 2.75 -2.38
C GLU A 83 -19.09 1.45 -3.06
N LEU A 84 -20.20 0.84 -2.64
CA LEU A 84 -20.78 -0.33 -3.31
C LEU A 84 -21.18 -0.02 -4.76
N ALA A 85 -21.45 1.23 -5.10
CA ALA A 85 -21.74 1.65 -6.46
C ALA A 85 -20.56 1.46 -7.42
N LYS A 86 -19.32 1.45 -6.91
CA LYS A 86 -18.09 1.24 -7.71
C LYS A 86 -17.84 -0.22 -8.10
N VAL A 87 -18.52 -1.15 -7.42
CA VAL A 87 -18.33 -2.60 -7.66
C VAL A 87 -19.25 -3.01 -8.79
N GLU A 88 -18.76 -3.68 -9.79
CA GLU A 88 -19.56 -4.23 -10.88
C GLU A 88 -20.32 -5.50 -10.43
N GLY A 89 -21.52 -5.71 -10.96
CA GLY A 89 -22.34 -6.87 -10.61
C GLY A 89 -23.33 -6.64 -9.47
N THR A 90 -24.23 -7.59 -9.28
CA THR A 90 -25.28 -7.58 -8.23
C THR A 90 -24.83 -8.32 -6.96
N VAL A 91 -23.92 -9.29 -7.09
CA VAL A 91 -23.35 -10.02 -5.96
C VAL A 91 -22.00 -9.42 -5.61
N VAL A 92 -21.88 -8.97 -4.38
CA VAL A 92 -20.64 -8.36 -3.86
C VAL A 92 -20.06 -9.22 -2.77
N ASP A 93 -18.92 -9.80 -3.06
CA ASP A 93 -18.07 -10.54 -2.13
C ASP A 93 -16.79 -9.76 -1.82
N LEU A 94 -15.96 -10.29 -0.93
CA LEU A 94 -14.68 -9.66 -0.57
C LEU A 94 -13.72 -9.57 -1.78
N ALA A 95 -13.78 -10.54 -2.70
CA ALA A 95 -12.93 -10.54 -3.89
C ALA A 95 -13.35 -9.43 -4.86
N ALA A 96 -14.65 -9.23 -5.08
CA ALA A 96 -15.19 -8.14 -5.90
C ALA A 96 -14.81 -6.76 -5.33
N LEU A 97 -14.86 -6.58 -4.00
CA LEU A 97 -14.44 -5.34 -3.34
C LEU A 97 -12.94 -5.06 -3.53
N LYS A 98 -12.10 -6.10 -3.51
CA LYS A 98 -10.66 -5.97 -3.78
C LYS A 98 -10.39 -5.65 -5.24
N ALA A 99 -11.06 -6.31 -6.17
CA ALA A 99 -10.94 -6.07 -7.61
C ALA A 99 -11.34 -4.63 -7.98
N ALA A 100 -12.41 -4.12 -7.38
CA ALA A 100 -12.84 -2.74 -7.55
C ALA A 100 -11.96 -1.69 -6.81
N GLY A 101 -10.93 -2.12 -6.07
CA GLY A 101 -10.05 -1.22 -5.33
C GLY A 101 -10.71 -0.49 -4.15
N VAL A 102 -11.91 -0.91 -3.73
CA VAL A 102 -12.63 -0.32 -2.59
C VAL A 102 -11.97 -0.72 -1.27
N VAL A 103 -11.43 -1.93 -1.22
CA VAL A 103 -10.83 -2.51 -0.02
C VAL A 103 -9.39 -2.94 -0.32
N SER A 104 -8.51 -2.78 0.66
CA SER A 104 -7.10 -3.23 0.55
C SER A 104 -7.01 -4.74 0.26
N VAL A 105 -6.00 -5.14 -0.51
CA VAL A 105 -5.68 -6.54 -0.80
C VAL A 105 -5.45 -7.35 0.48
N HIS A 106 -4.92 -6.72 1.53
CA HIS A 106 -4.64 -7.36 2.82
C HIS A 106 -5.87 -7.54 3.71
N ALA A 107 -7.03 -7.00 3.34
CA ALA A 107 -8.25 -7.16 4.13
C ALA A 107 -8.76 -8.60 4.07
N GLU A 108 -9.05 -9.16 5.23
CA GLU A 108 -9.64 -10.49 5.41
C GLU A 108 -11.13 -10.41 5.72
N ARG A 109 -11.56 -9.27 6.28
CA ARG A 109 -12.94 -9.01 6.66
C ARG A 109 -13.36 -7.61 6.26
N ALA A 110 -14.59 -7.48 5.77
CA ALA A 110 -15.20 -6.20 5.47
C ALA A 110 -16.54 -6.05 6.18
N LYS A 111 -16.89 -4.81 6.52
CA LYS A 111 -18.18 -4.46 7.11
C LYS A 111 -18.73 -3.20 6.46
N VAL A 112 -19.97 -3.28 6.00
CA VAL A 112 -20.66 -2.13 5.38
C VAL A 112 -21.25 -1.24 6.48
N VAL A 113 -20.99 0.07 6.37
CA VAL A 113 -21.50 1.10 7.28
C VAL A 113 -22.47 2.02 6.54
N LEU A 114 -23.44 2.54 7.29
CA LEU A 114 -24.43 3.50 6.77
C LEU A 114 -23.76 4.85 6.51
N SER A 115 -23.28 5.03 5.28
CA SER A 115 -22.71 6.30 4.81
C SER A 115 -22.95 6.44 3.32
N GLY A 116 -23.62 7.51 2.94
CA GLY A 116 -24.09 7.72 1.58
C GLY A 116 -25.37 6.94 1.26
N ALA A 117 -25.81 6.98 0.01
CA ALA A 117 -27.00 6.30 -0.48
C ALA A 117 -26.64 5.16 -1.44
N ILE A 118 -27.47 4.13 -1.47
CA ILE A 118 -27.42 3.07 -2.46
C ILE A 118 -28.67 3.15 -3.34
N THR A 119 -28.47 3.12 -4.66
CA THR A 119 -29.56 3.26 -5.65
C THR A 119 -29.88 1.96 -6.39
N ARG A 120 -29.07 0.91 -6.17
CA ARG A 120 -29.23 -0.38 -6.83
C ARG A 120 -29.38 -1.51 -5.84
N ALA A 121 -30.08 -2.57 -6.23
CA ALA A 121 -30.14 -3.80 -5.46
C ALA A 121 -28.79 -4.52 -5.47
N VAL A 122 -28.26 -4.87 -4.29
CA VAL A 122 -26.98 -5.53 -4.11
C VAL A 122 -27.14 -6.66 -3.10
N THR A 123 -26.60 -7.84 -3.46
CA THR A 123 -26.53 -8.99 -2.56
C THR A 123 -25.12 -9.07 -1.98
N LEU A 124 -24.97 -8.92 -0.67
CA LEU A 124 -23.69 -9.06 0.02
C LEU A 124 -23.48 -10.52 0.41
N LYS A 125 -22.33 -11.10 0.05
CA LYS A 125 -21.96 -12.47 0.38
C LYS A 125 -20.71 -12.50 1.27
N GLY A 126 -20.87 -13.02 2.51
CA GLY A 126 -19.77 -13.11 3.48
C GLY A 126 -19.26 -11.76 4.01
N ILE A 127 -20.01 -10.68 3.82
CA ILE A 127 -19.69 -9.33 4.28
C ILE A 127 -20.70 -8.90 5.33
N GLY A 128 -20.23 -8.44 6.49
CA GLY A 128 -21.11 -7.92 7.53
C GLY A 128 -21.67 -6.53 7.18
N ALA A 129 -22.85 -6.20 7.70
CA ALA A 129 -23.43 -4.88 7.61
C ALA A 129 -23.84 -4.36 9.01
N THR A 130 -23.83 -3.06 9.21
CA THR A 130 -24.43 -2.43 10.40
C THR A 130 -25.96 -2.46 10.28
N LYS A 131 -26.67 -2.34 11.41
CA LYS A 131 -28.15 -2.35 11.41
C LYS A 131 -28.76 -1.36 10.42
N GLY A 132 -28.24 -0.12 10.38
CA GLY A 132 -28.69 0.91 9.46
C GLY A 132 -28.34 0.61 7.99
N ALA A 133 -27.14 0.08 7.72
CA ALA A 133 -26.74 -0.31 6.38
C ALA A 133 -27.60 -1.48 5.85
N LEU A 134 -27.91 -2.45 6.71
CA LEU A 134 -28.77 -3.57 6.37
C LEU A 134 -30.18 -3.08 6.00
N ALA A 135 -30.78 -2.19 6.78
CA ALA A 135 -32.07 -1.62 6.47
C ALA A 135 -32.08 -0.88 5.12
N ALA A 136 -31.02 -0.11 4.82
CA ALA A 136 -30.89 0.60 3.56
C ALA A 136 -30.71 -0.34 2.35
N ILE A 137 -29.94 -1.44 2.52
CA ILE A 137 -29.75 -2.44 1.46
C ILE A 137 -31.04 -3.18 1.18
N VAL A 138 -31.79 -3.58 2.20
CA VAL A 138 -33.11 -4.24 2.05
C VAL A 138 -34.11 -3.30 1.40
N ALA A 139 -34.15 -2.01 1.80
CA ALA A 139 -35.00 -1.00 1.19
C ALA A 139 -34.70 -0.79 -0.31
N ALA A 140 -33.42 -0.97 -0.73
CA ALA A 140 -33.00 -0.93 -2.12
C ALA A 140 -33.24 -2.27 -2.87
N GLY A 141 -33.87 -3.27 -2.25
CA GLY A 141 -34.17 -4.58 -2.84
C GLY A 141 -32.98 -5.55 -2.82
N GLY A 142 -31.96 -5.31 -2.00
CA GLY A 142 -30.83 -6.18 -1.80
C GLY A 142 -30.99 -7.16 -0.65
N SER A 143 -30.01 -8.09 -0.51
CA SER A 143 -29.93 -9.05 0.58
C SER A 143 -28.53 -9.14 1.18
N VAL A 144 -28.42 -9.69 2.38
CA VAL A 144 -27.15 -9.90 3.07
C VAL A 144 -27.06 -11.35 3.54
N ASP A 145 -26.19 -12.11 2.90
CA ASP A 145 -25.87 -13.48 3.27
C ASP A 145 -24.59 -13.49 4.12
N LYS A 146 -24.70 -14.01 5.34
CA LYS A 146 -23.58 -14.08 6.29
C LYS A 146 -22.69 -15.27 6.02
#